data_2c80011d439bdea8a16b25007da96b5f
#
_entry.id   2c80011d439bdea8a16b25007da96b5f
#
_cell.length_a   1.000
_cell.length_b   1.000
_cell.length_c   1.000
_cell.angle_alpha   90.00
_cell.angle_beta   90.00
_cell.angle_gamma   90.00
#
_symmetry.space_group_name_H-M   'P 1'
#
loop_
_entity.id
_entity.type
_entity.pdbx_description
1 polymer ?
#
loop_
_entity_poly.entity_id
_entity_poly.type
_entity_poly.pdbx_seq_one_letter_code
_entity_poly.pdbx_strand_id
1 'polypeptide(L)'
;MARQPKQVHVFFYRKQGSDWEYAVFQRADFPDCWQGVCGGLEDGETLEEGARREIFEEAGISGAFPLLPLESISYLPDDIFSARARNAWGKQVVVVPMFFFAVPYSDEIHLSHEHTAVEWLPYAQAQERIYYSDQKIALYELHEKLLRGLIESE
;
A
#
# COMPACT_ATOMS: atom_id res chain seq x y z
N MET A 1 13.07 16.38 4.45
CA MET A 1 11.98 16.81 3.59
C MET A 1 10.70 16.89 4.38
N ALA A 2 9.94 17.94 4.17
CA ALA A 2 8.63 18.02 4.78
C ALA A 2 7.69 17.02 4.09
N ARG A 3 6.64 16.60 4.79
CA ARG A 3 5.66 15.65 4.28
C ARG A 3 4.35 16.35 3.98
N GLN A 4 3.69 15.88 2.95
CA GLN A 4 2.32 16.27 2.68
C GLN A 4 1.38 15.46 3.58
N PRO A 5 0.20 16.00 3.94
CA PRO A 5 -0.79 15.23 4.71
C PRO A 5 -1.55 14.24 3.82
N LYS A 6 -0.80 13.33 3.20
CA LYS A 6 -1.32 12.32 2.28
C LYS A 6 -0.47 11.07 2.37
N GLN A 7 -1.12 9.92 2.27
CA GLN A 7 -0.46 8.61 2.31
C GLN A 7 -0.80 7.82 1.06
N VAL A 8 0.08 6.91 0.69
CA VAL A 8 -0.16 5.94 -0.38
C VAL A 8 -0.03 4.53 0.19
N HIS A 9 -0.75 3.59 -0.40
CA HIS A 9 -0.72 2.18 -0.01
C HIS A 9 -0.80 1.36 -1.28
N VAL A 10 0.13 0.41 -1.46
CA VAL A 10 0.25 -0.35 -2.70
C VAL A 10 0.12 -1.84 -2.41
N PHE A 11 -0.78 -2.50 -3.13
CA PHE A 11 -0.87 -3.95 -3.13
C PHE A 11 -0.19 -4.50 -4.38
N PHE A 12 0.64 -5.53 -4.21
CA PHE A 12 1.18 -6.29 -5.33
C PHE A 12 0.32 -7.53 -5.54
N TYR A 13 0.05 -7.86 -6.80
CA TYR A 13 -0.74 -9.04 -7.12
C TYR A 13 -0.08 -9.81 -8.25
N ARG A 14 -0.32 -11.12 -8.25
CA ARG A 14 0.18 -12.01 -9.30
C ARG A 14 -0.81 -13.14 -9.51
N LYS A 15 -0.75 -13.73 -10.70
CA LYS A 15 -1.56 -14.91 -10.97
C LYS A 15 -0.73 -16.16 -10.66
N GLN A 16 -1.34 -17.10 -9.94
CA GLN A 16 -0.73 -18.36 -9.59
C GLN A 16 -1.68 -19.46 -10.00
N GLY A 17 -1.42 -20.12 -11.16
CA GLY A 17 -2.38 -21.02 -11.74
C GLY A 17 -3.63 -20.28 -12.18
N SER A 18 -4.78 -20.68 -11.64
CA SER A 18 -6.05 -20.01 -11.93
C SER A 18 -6.42 -18.99 -10.86
N ASP A 19 -5.62 -18.88 -9.79
CA ASP A 19 -5.92 -18.01 -8.66
C ASP A 19 -5.05 -16.78 -8.64
N TRP A 20 -5.50 -15.76 -7.91
CA TRP A 20 -4.74 -14.56 -7.65
C TRP A 20 -4.11 -14.64 -6.27
N GLU A 21 -2.88 -14.14 -6.15
CA GLU A 21 -2.18 -14.00 -4.88
C GLU A 21 -1.77 -12.56 -4.67
N TYR A 22 -1.69 -12.19 -3.40
CA TYR A 22 -1.38 -10.83 -2.99
C TYR A 22 -0.21 -10.86 -2.01
N ALA A 23 0.73 -9.94 -2.18
CA ALA A 23 1.86 -9.84 -1.26
C ALA A 23 1.43 -9.04 -0.03
N VAL A 24 1.61 -9.61 1.14
CA VAL A 24 1.38 -8.92 2.41
C VAL A 24 2.68 -8.86 3.18
N PHE A 25 2.93 -7.70 3.78
CA PHE A 25 4.20 -7.38 4.45
C PHE A 25 3.96 -7.21 5.94
N GLN A 26 4.81 -7.84 6.74
CA GLN A 26 4.73 -7.72 8.21
C GLN A 26 5.57 -6.53 8.65
N ARG A 27 4.97 -5.63 9.42
CA ARG A 27 5.69 -4.46 9.94
C ARG A 27 6.66 -4.87 11.05
N ALA A 28 7.86 -4.30 11.01
CA ALA A 28 8.87 -4.54 12.04
C ALA A 28 8.47 -3.89 13.38
N ASP A 29 7.84 -2.73 13.33
CA ASP A 29 7.47 -1.97 14.53
C ASP A 29 6.14 -2.43 15.15
N PHE A 30 5.36 -3.20 14.42
CA PHE A 30 4.07 -3.71 14.89
C PHE A 30 3.82 -5.06 14.22
N PRO A 31 4.39 -6.16 14.77
CA PRO A 31 4.37 -7.47 14.10
C PRO A 31 2.99 -8.06 13.82
N ASP A 32 1.96 -7.64 14.54
CA ASP A 32 0.59 -8.09 14.26
C ASP A 32 0.04 -7.45 12.98
N CYS A 33 0.64 -6.37 12.51
CA CYS A 33 0.15 -5.63 11.35
C CYS A 33 0.78 -6.15 10.07
N TRP A 34 -0.04 -6.79 9.26
CA TRP A 34 0.29 -7.15 7.87
C TRP A 34 -0.49 -6.26 6.94
N GLN A 35 0.16 -5.76 5.91
CA GLN A 35 -0.44 -4.78 4.99
C GLN A 35 0.33 -4.79 3.67
N GLY A 36 -0.08 -3.94 2.72
CA GLY A 36 0.73 -3.67 1.55
C GLY A 36 1.88 -2.73 1.90
N VAL A 37 2.53 -2.21 0.88
CA VAL A 37 3.56 -1.18 1.06
C VAL A 37 2.86 0.16 1.24
N CYS A 38 3.19 0.92 2.29
CA CYS A 38 2.57 2.22 2.48
C CYS A 38 3.56 3.24 3.04
N GLY A 39 3.27 4.49 2.81
CA GLY A 39 4.08 5.58 3.33
C GLY A 39 3.52 6.93 2.94
N GLY A 40 4.15 8.00 3.45
CA GLY A 40 3.70 9.36 3.23
C GLY A 40 4.33 9.98 1.99
N LEU A 41 3.66 10.98 1.45
CA LEU A 41 4.20 11.76 0.35
C LEU A 41 5.16 12.83 0.88
N GLU A 42 6.23 13.07 0.13
CA GLU A 42 7.13 14.18 0.36
C GLU A 42 6.61 15.41 -0.37
N ASP A 43 7.07 16.58 0.06
CA ASP A 43 6.66 17.83 -0.58
C ASP A 43 6.93 17.80 -2.09
N GLY A 44 5.94 18.23 -2.85
CA GLY A 44 6.04 18.32 -4.29
C GLY A 44 5.81 17.03 -5.05
N GLU A 45 5.67 15.89 -4.35
CA GLU A 45 5.39 14.63 -5.04
C GLU A 45 3.93 14.52 -5.44
N THR A 46 3.69 13.96 -6.62
CA THR A 46 2.36 13.46 -6.96
C THR A 46 2.12 12.14 -6.25
N LEU A 47 0.88 11.68 -6.23
CA LEU A 47 0.54 10.38 -5.66
C LEU A 47 1.34 9.26 -6.33
N GLU A 48 1.44 9.31 -7.65
CA GLU A 48 2.18 8.29 -8.40
C GLU A 48 3.66 8.31 -8.05
N GLU A 49 4.27 9.49 -7.99
CA GLU A 49 5.68 9.63 -7.65
C GLU A 49 5.97 9.08 -6.25
N GLY A 50 5.10 9.42 -5.30
CA GLY A 50 5.24 8.93 -3.94
C GLY A 50 5.09 7.42 -3.84
N ALA A 51 4.09 6.86 -4.55
CA ALA A 51 3.88 5.42 -4.57
C ALA A 51 5.09 4.69 -5.15
N ARG A 52 5.65 5.19 -6.27
CA ARG A 52 6.82 4.54 -6.89
C ARG A 52 8.04 4.63 -5.99
N ARG A 53 8.23 5.75 -5.30
CA ARG A 53 9.35 5.89 -4.36
C ARG A 53 9.20 4.91 -3.20
N GLU A 54 8.00 4.79 -2.61
CA GLU A 54 7.77 3.86 -1.52
C GLU A 54 7.96 2.41 -1.97
N ILE A 55 7.52 2.08 -3.17
CA ILE A 55 7.72 0.74 -3.74
C ILE A 55 9.21 0.43 -3.83
N PHE A 56 10.01 1.37 -4.30
CA PHE A 56 11.45 1.19 -4.38
C PHE A 56 12.08 1.03 -3.00
N GLU A 57 11.71 1.90 -2.06
CA GLU A 57 12.30 1.90 -0.72
C GLU A 57 11.92 0.64 0.06
N GLU A 58 10.67 0.22 -0.05
CA GLU A 58 10.14 -0.86 0.79
C GLU A 58 10.26 -2.25 0.17
N ALA A 59 10.25 -2.35 -1.14
CA ALA A 59 10.24 -3.64 -1.83
C ALA A 59 11.40 -3.83 -2.80
N GLY A 60 12.20 -2.81 -3.02
CA GLY A 60 13.36 -2.88 -3.91
C GLY A 60 12.99 -2.96 -5.38
N ILE A 61 11.79 -2.55 -5.76
CA ILE A 61 11.31 -2.65 -7.13
C ILE A 61 11.45 -1.30 -7.82
N SER A 62 12.12 -1.30 -8.99
CA SER A 62 12.31 -0.10 -9.79
C SER A 62 12.01 -0.40 -11.24
N GLY A 63 11.99 0.65 -12.06
CA GLY A 63 11.76 0.53 -13.49
C GLY A 63 10.33 0.84 -13.87
N ALA A 64 9.98 0.48 -15.10
CA ALA A 64 8.67 0.77 -15.64
C ALA A 64 7.72 -0.39 -15.32
N PHE A 65 6.74 -0.12 -14.50
CA PHE A 65 5.66 -1.07 -14.20
C PHE A 65 4.36 -0.29 -14.12
N PRO A 66 3.22 -0.94 -14.43
CA PRO A 66 1.95 -0.24 -14.31
C PRO A 66 1.62 0.01 -12.84
N LEU A 67 1.09 1.18 -12.56
CA LEU A 67 0.63 1.56 -11.23
C LEU A 67 -0.85 1.91 -11.37
N LEU A 68 -1.72 1.04 -10.86
CA LEU A 68 -3.16 1.14 -11.10
C LEU A 68 -3.83 1.75 -9.88
N PRO A 69 -4.46 2.92 -10.00
CA PRO A 69 -5.16 3.50 -8.87
C PRO A 69 -6.44 2.73 -8.57
N LEU A 70 -6.69 2.47 -7.30
CA LEU A 70 -7.96 1.91 -6.83
C LEU A 70 -8.88 3.05 -6.43
N GLU A 71 -10.16 2.75 -6.26
CA GLU A 71 -11.14 3.78 -5.87
C GLU A 71 -11.21 3.94 -4.36
N SER A 72 -10.83 2.94 -3.61
CA SER A 72 -10.85 2.98 -2.15
C SER A 72 -9.93 4.08 -1.63
N ILE A 73 -10.42 4.79 -0.63
CA ILE A 73 -9.64 5.79 0.10
C ILE A 73 -9.88 5.55 1.59
N SER A 74 -8.81 5.54 2.35
CA SER A 74 -8.87 5.40 3.79
C SER A 74 -8.49 6.74 4.42
N TYR A 75 -8.95 7.01 5.63
CA TYR A 75 -8.60 8.23 6.34
C TYR A 75 -8.00 7.88 7.68
N LEU A 76 -6.85 8.45 7.97
CA LEU A 76 -6.11 8.21 9.19
C LEU A 76 -6.23 9.44 10.10
N PRO A 77 -6.39 9.25 11.42
CA PRO A 77 -6.38 10.39 12.31
C PRO A 77 -4.98 11.01 12.36
N ASP A 78 -4.93 12.33 12.48
CA ASP A 78 -3.65 13.02 12.47
C ASP A 78 -2.77 12.64 13.66
N ASP A 79 -3.36 12.19 14.75
CA ASP A 79 -2.64 11.93 15.98
C ASP A 79 -1.73 10.69 15.94
N ILE A 80 -1.80 9.89 14.88
CA ILE A 80 -0.87 8.78 14.70
C ILE A 80 0.46 9.23 14.09
N PHE A 81 0.52 10.49 13.63
CA PHE A 81 1.73 11.04 13.01
C PHE A 81 2.53 11.83 14.02
N SER A 82 3.79 12.10 13.71
CA SER A 82 4.68 12.82 14.63
C SER A 82 4.21 14.25 14.88
N ALA A 83 4.58 14.79 16.04
CA ALA A 83 4.28 16.17 16.35
C ALA A 83 4.88 17.12 15.31
N ARG A 84 6.06 16.78 14.78
CA ARG A 84 6.71 17.59 13.77
C ARG A 84 5.87 17.67 12.50
N ALA A 85 5.33 16.54 12.04
CA ALA A 85 4.48 16.51 10.86
C ALA A 85 3.18 17.28 11.11
N ARG A 86 2.54 17.03 12.25
CA ARG A 86 1.29 17.71 12.58
C ARG A 86 1.45 19.23 12.67
N ASN A 87 2.56 19.68 13.25
CA ASN A 87 2.84 21.11 13.35
C ASN A 87 3.07 21.74 11.98
N ALA A 88 3.75 21.02 11.07
CA ALA A 88 3.97 21.50 9.72
C ALA A 88 2.67 21.59 8.92
N TRP A 89 1.75 20.64 9.12
CA TRP A 89 0.47 20.64 8.40
C TRP A 89 -0.51 21.68 8.92
N GLY A 90 -0.45 22.00 10.21
CA GLY A 90 -1.35 22.96 10.83
C GLY A 90 -2.58 22.30 11.44
N LYS A 91 -3.28 23.05 12.29
CA LYS A 91 -4.40 22.53 13.08
C LYS A 91 -5.65 22.19 12.27
N GLN A 92 -5.71 22.63 11.01
CA GLN A 92 -6.85 22.31 10.15
C GLN A 92 -6.78 20.90 9.58
N VAL A 93 -5.62 20.24 9.64
CA VAL A 93 -5.48 18.87 9.20
C VAL A 93 -5.86 17.95 10.35
N VAL A 94 -7.02 17.34 10.26
CA VAL A 94 -7.56 16.44 11.28
C VAL A 94 -7.48 14.99 10.83
N VAL A 95 -7.70 14.76 9.54
CA VAL A 95 -7.56 13.42 8.96
C VAL A 95 -6.63 13.49 7.76
N VAL A 96 -5.93 12.38 7.52
CA VAL A 96 -4.96 12.24 6.43
C VAL A 96 -5.45 11.15 5.51
N PRO A 97 -5.76 11.47 4.24
CA PRO A 97 -6.22 10.43 3.31
C PRO A 97 -5.09 9.51 2.90
N MET A 98 -5.41 8.23 2.73
CA MET A 98 -4.52 7.22 2.19
C MET A 98 -5.12 6.67 0.90
N PHE A 99 -4.37 6.79 -0.19
CA PHE A 99 -4.80 6.40 -1.53
C PHE A 99 -4.19 5.06 -1.89
N PHE A 100 -5.01 4.17 -2.48
CA PHE A 100 -4.58 2.79 -2.75
C PHE A 100 -4.27 2.59 -4.23
N PHE A 101 -3.23 1.80 -4.47
CA PHE A 101 -2.78 1.42 -5.81
C PHE A 101 -2.53 -0.08 -5.86
N ALA A 102 -2.53 -0.63 -7.07
CA ALA A 102 -2.20 -2.03 -7.29
C ALA A 102 -1.13 -2.14 -8.39
N VAL A 103 -0.23 -3.10 -8.23
CA VAL A 103 0.86 -3.34 -9.17
C VAL A 103 0.93 -4.83 -9.47
N PRO A 104 0.84 -5.21 -10.75
CA PRO A 104 1.11 -6.61 -11.14
C PRO A 104 2.60 -6.88 -11.01
N TYR A 105 2.97 -7.91 -10.25
CA TYR A 105 4.37 -8.18 -10.00
C TYR A 105 4.52 -9.63 -9.55
N SER A 106 5.47 -10.35 -10.14
CA SER A 106 5.67 -11.77 -9.83
C SER A 106 7.14 -12.10 -9.62
N ASP A 107 7.97 -11.08 -9.49
CA ASP A 107 9.40 -11.28 -9.33
C ASP A 107 9.80 -11.15 -7.86
N GLU A 108 11.09 -11.06 -7.59
CA GLU A 108 11.62 -11.04 -6.24
C GLU A 108 11.39 -9.70 -5.54
N ILE A 109 11.07 -9.76 -4.25
CA ILE A 109 10.88 -8.59 -3.40
C ILE A 109 12.03 -8.53 -2.40
N HIS A 110 12.65 -7.34 -2.29
CA HIS A 110 13.74 -7.10 -1.35
C HIS A 110 13.24 -6.18 -0.24
N LEU A 111 13.09 -6.73 0.96
CA LEU A 111 12.53 -6.00 2.09
C LEU A 111 13.49 -4.93 2.62
N SER A 112 12.92 -3.80 3.02
CA SER A 112 13.64 -2.79 3.79
C SER A 112 13.59 -3.16 5.27
N HIS A 113 14.25 -2.34 6.10
CA HIS A 113 14.23 -2.56 7.56
C HIS A 113 12.84 -2.31 8.19
N GLU A 114 11.90 -1.74 7.44
CA GLU A 114 10.56 -1.45 7.96
C GLU A 114 9.67 -2.70 8.00
N HIS A 115 10.08 -3.76 7.32
CA HIS A 115 9.33 -5.01 7.27
C HIS A 115 10.22 -6.19 7.61
N THR A 116 9.64 -7.17 8.31
CA THR A 116 10.38 -8.38 8.70
C THR A 116 10.04 -9.58 7.83
N ALA A 117 8.94 -9.53 7.09
CA ALA A 117 8.53 -10.65 6.24
C ALA A 117 7.61 -10.19 5.14
N VAL A 118 7.57 -10.94 4.05
CA VAL A 118 6.58 -10.79 3.00
C VAL A 118 6.07 -12.18 2.64
N GLU A 119 4.76 -12.31 2.46
CA GLU A 119 4.14 -13.57 2.04
C GLU A 119 3.17 -13.30 0.91
N TRP A 120 3.19 -14.20 -0.08
CA TRP A 120 2.21 -14.19 -1.17
C TRP A 120 1.06 -15.11 -0.77
N LEU A 121 -0.13 -14.56 -0.63
CA LEU A 121 -1.28 -15.31 -0.12
C LEU A 121 -2.45 -15.23 -1.08
N PRO A 122 -3.22 -16.34 -1.21
CA PRO A 122 -4.52 -16.28 -1.89
C PRO A 122 -5.44 -15.30 -1.18
N TYR A 123 -6.48 -14.86 -1.87
CA TYR A 123 -7.34 -13.79 -1.38
C TYR A 123 -7.89 -14.02 0.03
N ALA A 124 -8.48 -15.18 0.29
CA ALA A 124 -9.10 -15.43 1.60
C ALA A 124 -8.09 -15.32 2.74
N GLN A 125 -6.88 -15.84 2.52
CA GLN A 125 -5.82 -15.79 3.53
C GLN A 125 -5.25 -14.38 3.66
N ALA A 126 -5.11 -13.66 2.55
CA ALA A 126 -4.64 -12.27 2.60
C ALA A 126 -5.64 -11.40 3.36
N GLN A 127 -6.93 -11.56 3.10
CA GLN A 127 -7.98 -10.84 3.82
C GLN A 127 -7.91 -11.09 5.32
N GLU A 128 -7.70 -12.34 5.70
CA GLU A 128 -7.61 -12.69 7.11
C GLU A 128 -6.36 -12.10 7.76
N ARG A 129 -5.25 -12.08 7.02
CA ARG A 129 -3.96 -11.62 7.54
C ARG A 129 -3.89 -10.10 7.72
N ILE A 130 -4.49 -9.33 6.81
CA ILE A 130 -4.44 -7.88 6.88
C ILE A 130 -5.09 -7.39 8.17
N TYR A 131 -4.40 -6.49 8.85
CA TYR A 131 -4.79 -6.05 10.18
C TYR A 131 -5.95 -5.04 10.18
N TYR A 132 -5.88 -4.01 9.32
CA TYR A 132 -6.85 -2.92 9.33
C TYR A 132 -8.01 -3.18 8.38
N SER A 133 -9.24 -2.97 8.86
CA SER A 133 -10.45 -3.26 8.10
C SER A 133 -10.60 -2.40 6.84
N ASP A 134 -10.14 -1.15 6.89
CA ASP A 134 -10.19 -0.27 5.71
C ASP A 134 -9.27 -0.75 4.60
N GLN A 135 -8.14 -1.35 4.95
CA GLN A 135 -7.24 -1.95 3.97
C GLN A 135 -7.85 -3.22 3.38
N LYS A 136 -8.64 -3.95 4.17
CA LYS A 136 -9.36 -5.13 3.68
C LYS A 136 -10.37 -4.76 2.59
N ILE A 137 -10.99 -3.60 2.70
CA ILE A 137 -11.92 -3.10 1.68
C ILE A 137 -11.18 -2.82 0.37
N ALA A 138 -10.00 -2.21 0.45
CA ALA A 138 -9.20 -1.95 -0.74
C ALA A 138 -8.75 -3.24 -1.41
N LEU A 139 -8.38 -4.26 -0.63
CA LEU A 139 -8.03 -5.56 -1.18
C LEU A 139 -9.24 -6.23 -1.83
N TYR A 140 -10.40 -6.09 -1.24
CA TYR A 140 -11.64 -6.60 -1.83
C TYR A 140 -11.89 -5.95 -3.19
N GLU A 141 -11.72 -4.64 -3.27
CA GLU A 141 -11.88 -3.92 -4.54
C GLU A 141 -10.95 -4.47 -5.61
N LEU A 142 -9.68 -4.64 -5.27
CA LEU A 142 -8.69 -5.16 -6.21
C LEU A 142 -9.07 -6.56 -6.69
N HIS A 143 -9.39 -7.44 -5.75
CA HIS A 143 -9.71 -8.82 -6.06
C HIS A 143 -10.95 -8.92 -6.96
N GLU A 144 -12.00 -8.19 -6.63
CA GLU A 144 -13.23 -8.22 -7.43
C GLU A 144 -13.02 -7.63 -8.82
N LYS A 145 -12.21 -6.58 -8.92
CA LYS A 145 -11.90 -6.01 -10.24
C LYS A 145 -11.11 -6.99 -11.11
N LEU A 146 -10.22 -7.76 -10.50
CA LEU A 146 -9.50 -8.82 -11.23
C LEU A 146 -10.46 -9.92 -11.67
N LEU A 147 -11.34 -10.37 -10.77
CA LEU A 147 -12.29 -11.43 -11.11
C LEU A 147 -13.28 -10.99 -12.19
N ARG A 148 -13.66 -9.73 -12.19
CA ARG A 148 -14.63 -9.18 -13.16
C ARG A 148 -13.99 -8.70 -14.45
N GLY A 149 -12.67 -8.86 -14.60
CA GLY A 149 -11.97 -8.43 -15.80
C GLY A 149 -11.91 -6.92 -15.98
N LEU A 150 -12.00 -6.15 -14.90
CA LEU A 150 -11.94 -4.70 -14.95
C LEU A 150 -10.51 -4.18 -14.85
N ILE A 151 -9.57 -5.02 -14.47
CA ILE A 151 -8.14 -4.75 -14.44
C ILE A 151 -7.47 -5.84 -15.26
N GLU A 152 -6.56 -5.42 -16.15
CA GLU A 152 -5.84 -6.38 -16.97
C GLU A 152 -4.83 -7.13 -16.11
N SER A 153 -4.67 -8.41 -16.46
CA SER A 153 -3.89 -9.33 -15.65
C SER A 153 -2.42 -9.40 -16.06
N GLU A 154 -1.95 -8.56 -17.00
CA GLU A 154 -0.72 -8.76 -17.58
C GLU A 154 0.55 -8.74 -16.87
#